data_edfea03dd18f7b0f378d0afb685425bc
#
_entry.id   edfea03dd18f7b0f378d0afb685425bc
#
_cell.length_a   1.000
_cell.length_b   1.000
_cell.length_c   1.000
_cell.angle_alpha   90.00
_cell.angle_beta   90.00
_cell.angle_gamma   90.00
#
_symmetry.space_group_name_H-M   'P 1'
#
loop_
_entity.id
_entity.type
_entity.pdbx_description
1 polymer ?
#
loop_
_entity_poly.entity_id
_entity_poly.type
_entity_poly.pdbx_seq_one_letter_code
_entity_poly.pdbx_strand_id
1 'polypeptide(L)'
;GPAGGAIFAAHIAERFGLESVLSFDMGGTTAKVCLIENYTPKTAKTFEVARTYRFKKGSGMPISIPVVEMVEIGAGGGSIASVDGMNQIRVGPRSAGSEPGPACYQRGGESPTVTDANLVLGKLDPDYFAGGAMQLSMDLAKAAIHNDIATPLNLTTENAAYGILEVVDENMANAGRVHAVESGYDLAGFTMITFGGAGPVHA
;
A
#
# COMPACT_ATOMS: atom_id res chain seq x y z
N GLY A 1 -8.69 0.71 13.58
CA GLY A 1 -7.39 1.03 13.00
C GLY A 1 -6.55 -0.22 12.72
N PRO A 2 -5.30 -0.11 12.27
CA PRO A 2 -4.48 -1.24 11.80
C PRO A 2 -4.32 -2.39 12.80
N ALA A 3 -4.17 -2.09 14.09
CA ALA A 3 -4.11 -3.12 15.14
C ALA A 3 -5.40 -3.94 15.22
N GLY A 4 -6.56 -3.30 15.05
CA GLY A 4 -7.85 -3.99 14.98
C GLY A 4 -7.95 -4.90 13.77
N GLY A 5 -7.38 -4.50 12.62
CA GLY A 5 -7.26 -5.32 11.43
C GLY A 5 -6.41 -6.57 11.66
N ALA A 6 -5.24 -6.42 12.30
CA ALA A 6 -4.37 -7.56 12.63
C ALA A 6 -5.05 -8.55 13.60
N ILE A 7 -5.78 -8.04 14.61
CA ILE A 7 -6.55 -8.88 15.54
C ILE A 7 -7.68 -9.61 14.78
N PHE A 8 -8.37 -8.93 13.88
CA PHE A 8 -9.42 -9.54 13.07
C PHE A 8 -8.85 -10.61 12.12
N ALA A 9 -7.70 -10.35 11.49
CA ALA A 9 -7.02 -11.33 10.66
C ALA A 9 -6.62 -12.58 11.47
N ALA A 10 -6.17 -12.41 12.72
CA ALA A 10 -5.88 -13.52 13.61
C ALA A 10 -7.13 -14.37 13.94
N HIS A 11 -8.27 -13.72 14.17
CA HIS A 11 -9.54 -14.42 14.38
C HIS A 11 -9.99 -15.21 13.12
N ILE A 12 -9.83 -14.63 11.93
CA ILE A 12 -10.07 -15.34 10.66
C ILE A 12 -9.12 -16.52 10.52
N ALA A 13 -7.82 -16.32 10.81
CA ALA A 13 -6.81 -17.38 10.77
C ALA A 13 -7.19 -18.57 11.67
N GLU A 14 -7.61 -18.31 12.90
CA GLU A 14 -8.07 -19.33 13.84
C GLU A 14 -9.29 -20.09 13.30
N ARG A 15 -10.27 -19.35 12.76
CA ARG A 15 -11.50 -19.94 12.23
C ARG A 15 -11.27 -20.87 11.05
N PHE A 16 -10.24 -20.60 10.24
CA PHE A 16 -9.90 -21.38 9.05
C PHE A 16 -8.68 -22.30 9.22
N GLY A 17 -8.11 -22.37 10.42
CA GLY A 17 -6.96 -23.23 10.71
C GLY A 17 -5.68 -22.80 9.99
N LEU A 18 -5.48 -21.50 9.77
CA LEU A 18 -4.31 -20.92 9.10
C LEU A 18 -3.26 -20.52 10.15
N GLU A 19 -2.28 -21.38 10.41
CA GLU A 19 -1.32 -21.18 11.49
C GLU A 19 -0.36 -20.00 11.25
N SER A 20 0.01 -19.74 9.99
CA SER A 20 0.93 -18.67 9.59
C SER A 20 0.25 -17.73 8.61
N VAL A 21 0.01 -16.49 9.02
CA VAL A 21 -0.73 -15.48 8.24
C VAL A 21 0.03 -14.17 8.17
N LEU A 22 0.07 -13.60 6.97
CA LEU A 22 0.47 -12.24 6.70
C LEU A 22 -0.79 -11.37 6.61
N SER A 23 -1.00 -10.52 7.60
CA SER A 23 -2.06 -9.50 7.57
C SER A 23 -1.56 -8.30 6.76
N PHE A 24 -2.27 -7.95 5.68
CA PHE A 24 -1.95 -6.84 4.79
C PHE A 24 -3.10 -5.84 4.74
N ASP A 25 -2.88 -4.64 5.27
CA ASP A 25 -3.84 -3.53 5.30
C ASP A 25 -3.32 -2.39 4.42
N MET A 26 -3.98 -2.11 3.30
CA MET A 26 -3.64 -0.99 2.44
C MET A 26 -4.82 -0.04 2.31
N GLY A 27 -4.60 1.19 2.77
CA GLY A 27 -5.53 2.30 2.61
C GLY A 27 -5.12 3.28 1.51
N GLY A 28 -5.65 4.51 1.62
CA GLY A 28 -5.32 5.58 0.65
C GLY A 28 -3.90 6.14 0.79
N THR A 29 -3.28 6.04 1.96
CA THR A 29 -2.00 6.73 2.26
C THR A 29 -0.87 5.77 2.60
N THR A 30 -1.16 4.71 3.33
CA THR A 30 -0.16 3.76 3.83
C THR A 30 -0.63 2.33 3.69
N ALA A 31 0.33 1.41 3.53
CA ALA A 31 0.13 -0.02 3.71
C ALA A 31 0.80 -0.48 5.01
N LYS A 32 0.25 -1.51 5.64
CA LYS A 32 0.73 -2.09 6.88
C LYS A 32 0.74 -3.60 6.78
N VAL A 33 1.84 -4.19 7.27
CA VAL A 33 2.03 -5.64 7.29
C VAL A 33 2.26 -6.08 8.73
N CYS A 34 1.54 -7.12 9.16
CA CYS A 34 1.72 -7.76 10.45
C CYS A 34 1.82 -9.27 10.27
N LEU A 35 2.76 -9.89 10.97
CA LEU A 35 2.92 -11.34 11.02
C LEU A 35 2.06 -11.91 12.15
N ILE A 36 1.35 -12.98 11.84
CA ILE A 36 0.47 -13.71 12.76
C ILE A 36 0.91 -15.18 12.76
N GLU A 37 1.27 -15.67 13.93
CA GLU A 37 1.69 -17.05 14.15
C GLU A 37 0.81 -17.68 15.22
N ASN A 38 0.35 -18.90 14.97
CA ASN A 38 -0.52 -19.62 15.89
C ASN A 38 -1.68 -18.73 16.37
N TYR A 39 -2.33 -18.05 15.43
CA TYR A 39 -3.51 -17.18 15.64
C TYR A 39 -3.22 -15.95 16.53
N THR A 40 -1.95 -15.62 16.74
CA THR A 40 -1.55 -14.50 17.60
C THR A 40 -0.73 -13.49 16.79
N PRO A 41 -1.15 -12.21 16.70
CA PRO A 41 -0.36 -11.16 16.08
C PRO A 41 0.94 -10.98 16.85
N LYS A 42 2.04 -10.83 16.13
CA LYS A 42 3.33 -10.55 16.75
C LYS A 42 3.27 -9.23 17.52
N THR A 43 3.86 -9.22 18.73
CA THR A 43 3.89 -8.04 19.59
C THR A 43 5.32 -7.63 19.89
N ALA A 44 5.55 -6.32 19.98
CA ALA A 44 6.79 -5.73 20.46
C ALA A 44 6.58 -5.07 21.82
N LYS A 45 7.58 -5.17 22.70
CA LYS A 45 7.56 -4.49 24.02
C LYS A 45 8.06 -3.05 23.94
N THR A 46 8.76 -2.70 22.87
CA THR A 46 9.33 -1.39 22.63
C THR A 46 8.97 -0.92 21.23
N PHE A 47 8.44 0.26 21.15
CA PHE A 47 8.11 0.94 19.90
C PHE A 47 9.00 2.19 19.78
N GLU A 48 9.52 2.45 18.58
CA GLU A 48 10.32 3.65 18.32
C GLU A 48 9.51 4.69 17.54
N VAL A 49 9.42 5.89 18.07
CA VAL A 49 8.84 7.05 17.40
C VAL A 49 9.91 7.97 16.84
N ALA A 50 9.54 8.78 15.85
CA ALA A 50 10.43 9.78 15.25
C ALA A 50 11.79 9.22 14.79
N ARG A 51 11.80 8.06 14.13
CA ARG A 51 13.01 7.47 13.57
C ARG A 51 13.66 8.42 12.56
N THR A 52 14.94 8.71 12.79
CA THR A 52 15.76 9.51 11.85
C THR A 52 16.00 8.75 10.54
N TYR A 53 16.16 7.43 10.63
CA TYR A 53 16.30 6.53 9.49
C TYR A 53 15.18 5.50 9.48
N ARG A 54 14.37 5.51 8.40
CA ARG A 54 13.09 4.77 8.30
C ARG A 54 13.19 3.29 8.64
N PHE A 55 14.24 2.62 8.19
CA PHE A 55 14.42 1.17 8.36
C PHE A 55 15.50 0.78 9.37
N LYS A 56 16.11 1.74 10.08
CA LYS A 56 17.17 1.48 11.05
C LYS A 56 16.60 1.45 12.47
N LYS A 57 16.54 0.24 13.06
CA LYS A 57 16.22 0.09 14.51
C LYS A 57 17.25 0.84 15.35
N GLY A 58 16.79 1.47 16.43
CA GLY A 58 17.64 2.28 17.33
C GLY A 58 17.88 3.71 16.86
N SER A 59 17.21 4.16 15.78
CA SER A 59 17.33 5.53 15.28
C SER A 59 16.24 6.49 15.76
N GLY A 60 15.26 5.98 16.52
CA GLY A 60 14.16 6.74 17.08
C GLY A 60 14.18 6.79 18.61
N MET A 61 13.18 7.46 19.17
CA MET A 61 12.96 7.51 20.63
C MET A 61 12.21 6.24 21.06
N PRO A 62 12.78 5.38 21.92
CA PRO A 62 12.11 4.17 22.36
C PRO A 62 11.00 4.49 23.38
N ILE A 63 9.82 3.92 23.14
CA ILE A 63 8.68 3.93 24.07
C ILE A 63 8.38 2.48 24.46
N SER A 64 8.42 2.18 25.75
CA SER A 64 8.18 0.83 26.27
C SER A 64 6.70 0.63 26.56
N ILE A 65 5.95 0.20 25.55
CA ILE A 65 4.55 -0.22 25.63
C ILE A 65 4.35 -1.47 24.78
N PRO A 66 3.47 -2.39 25.19
CA PRO A 66 3.09 -3.50 24.33
C PRO A 66 2.32 -2.97 23.10
N VAL A 67 2.82 -3.26 21.91
CA VAL A 67 2.17 -2.90 20.64
C VAL A 67 2.14 -4.10 19.71
N VAL A 68 1.16 -4.16 18.81
CA VAL A 68 1.19 -5.09 17.68
C VAL A 68 2.35 -4.67 16.78
N GLU A 69 3.28 -5.59 16.53
CA GLU A 69 4.44 -5.32 15.68
C GLU A 69 4.00 -5.28 14.21
N MET A 70 4.12 -4.12 13.60
CA MET A 70 3.75 -3.89 12.20
C MET A 70 4.83 -3.08 11.51
N VAL A 71 5.07 -3.38 10.24
CA VAL A 71 5.80 -2.48 9.36
C VAL A 71 4.81 -1.58 8.64
N GLU A 72 5.06 -0.28 8.66
CA GLU A 72 4.27 0.71 7.93
C GLU A 72 5.05 1.16 6.69
N ILE A 73 4.38 1.13 5.56
CA ILE A 73 4.92 1.45 4.24
C ILE A 73 4.18 2.68 3.74
N GLY A 74 4.90 3.71 3.31
CA GLY A 74 4.32 4.91 2.71
C GLY A 74 3.86 4.64 1.27
N ALA A 75 2.99 3.66 1.11
CA ALA A 75 2.37 3.26 -0.14
C ALA A 75 0.87 3.06 0.10
N GLY A 76 0.05 3.64 -0.74
CA GLY A 76 -1.41 3.58 -0.65
C GLY A 76 -2.03 3.99 -1.98
N GLY A 77 -3.35 3.89 -2.08
CA GLY A 77 -4.08 4.24 -3.32
C GLY A 77 -3.83 5.68 -3.79
N GLY A 78 -3.64 6.63 -2.86
CA GLY A 78 -3.34 8.02 -3.17
C GLY A 78 -1.85 8.34 -3.35
N SER A 79 -0.95 7.35 -3.31
CA SER A 79 0.48 7.58 -3.55
C SER A 79 0.72 8.12 -4.95
N ILE A 80 1.40 9.27 -5.03
CA ILE A 80 1.66 9.97 -6.28
C ILE A 80 2.80 9.27 -7.02
N ALA A 81 2.59 9.03 -8.31
CA ALA A 81 3.61 8.56 -9.23
C ALA A 81 4.33 9.75 -9.91
N SER A 82 5.60 9.59 -10.21
CA SER A 82 6.43 10.58 -10.89
C SER A 82 7.59 9.91 -11.63
N VAL A 83 8.20 10.64 -12.55
CA VAL A 83 9.44 10.21 -13.21
C VAL A 83 10.60 10.97 -12.57
N ASP A 84 11.64 10.25 -12.16
CA ASP A 84 12.84 10.84 -11.57
C ASP A 84 13.87 11.29 -12.63
N GLY A 85 14.95 11.94 -12.18
CA GLY A 85 16.01 12.41 -13.05
C GLY A 85 16.81 11.32 -13.80
N MET A 86 16.56 10.05 -13.49
CA MET A 86 17.12 8.87 -14.17
C MET A 86 16.11 8.19 -15.10
N ASN A 87 15.00 8.86 -15.40
CA ASN A 87 13.88 8.32 -16.19
C ASN A 87 13.29 7.03 -15.59
N GLN A 88 13.19 6.93 -14.26
CA GLN A 88 12.56 5.82 -13.58
C GLN A 88 11.24 6.24 -12.94
N ILE A 89 10.25 5.36 -12.98
CA ILE A 89 8.99 5.56 -12.28
C ILE A 89 9.24 5.46 -10.76
N ARG A 90 8.78 6.46 -10.02
CA ARG A 90 8.73 6.50 -8.56
C ARG A 90 7.31 6.60 -8.08
N VAL A 91 6.98 5.88 -7.01
CA VAL A 91 5.65 5.92 -6.39
C VAL A 91 5.80 6.23 -4.91
N GLY A 92 5.13 7.30 -4.46
CA GLY A 92 5.26 7.81 -3.10
C GLY A 92 6.63 8.48 -2.84
N PRO A 93 6.97 8.81 -1.57
CA PRO A 93 6.12 8.69 -0.38
C PRO A 93 5.02 9.76 -0.30
N ARG A 94 4.98 10.73 -1.26
CA ARG A 94 3.94 11.76 -1.32
C ARG A 94 2.60 11.13 -1.67
N SER A 95 1.55 11.57 -0.98
CA SER A 95 0.17 11.16 -1.25
C SER A 95 -0.67 12.36 -1.65
N ALA A 96 -1.58 12.17 -2.59
CA ALA A 96 -2.60 13.16 -2.96
C ALA A 96 -3.68 13.31 -1.87
N GLY A 97 -3.70 12.41 -0.87
CA GLY A 97 -4.72 12.40 0.17
C GLY A 97 -6.10 12.05 -0.37
N SER A 98 -7.13 12.51 0.34
CA SER A 98 -8.53 12.44 -0.09
C SER A 98 -8.99 13.71 -0.82
N GLU A 99 -8.31 14.83 -0.57
CA GLU A 99 -8.52 16.14 -1.19
C GLU A 99 -7.18 16.80 -1.47
N PRO A 100 -6.93 17.19 -2.73
CA PRO A 100 -7.77 16.97 -3.91
C PRO A 100 -7.92 15.49 -4.30
N GLY A 101 -7.04 14.60 -3.82
CA GLY A 101 -7.05 13.17 -4.08
C GLY A 101 -6.51 12.80 -5.46
N PRO A 102 -6.67 11.53 -5.86
CA PRO A 102 -6.42 11.03 -7.20
C PRO A 102 -7.09 11.87 -8.29
N ALA A 103 -6.48 11.94 -9.48
CA ALA A 103 -7.05 12.70 -10.60
C ALA A 103 -8.46 12.19 -10.97
N CYS A 104 -8.68 10.88 -10.90
CA CYS A 104 -9.98 10.26 -11.20
C CYS A 104 -11.10 10.66 -10.22
N TYR A 105 -10.81 11.24 -9.05
CA TYR A 105 -11.84 11.66 -8.08
C TYR A 105 -12.59 12.93 -8.50
N GLN A 106 -12.14 13.65 -9.52
CA GLN A 106 -12.78 14.87 -10.03
C GLN A 106 -12.86 16.00 -8.99
N ARG A 107 -11.87 16.05 -8.06
CA ARG A 107 -11.79 17.04 -6.97
C ARG A 107 -10.63 18.01 -7.12
N GLY A 108 -10.10 18.13 -8.34
CA GLY A 108 -8.97 19.02 -8.63
C GLY A 108 -7.59 18.37 -8.46
N GLY A 109 -7.51 17.05 -8.27
CA GLY A 109 -6.26 16.30 -8.37
C GLY A 109 -5.77 16.26 -9.81
N GLU A 110 -4.48 16.54 -10.03
CA GLU A 110 -3.85 16.56 -11.35
C GLU A 110 -2.73 15.53 -11.49
N SER A 111 -2.10 15.17 -10.37
CA SER A 111 -1.00 14.19 -10.37
C SER A 111 -1.51 12.75 -10.46
N PRO A 112 -0.84 11.87 -11.25
CA PRO A 112 -1.19 10.46 -11.32
C PRO A 112 -0.92 9.75 -9.99
N THR A 113 -1.83 8.86 -9.60
CA THR A 113 -1.73 8.08 -8.38
C THR A 113 -1.87 6.58 -8.66
N VAL A 114 -1.64 5.77 -7.63
CA VAL A 114 -1.90 4.32 -7.69
C VAL A 114 -3.37 4.03 -7.98
N THR A 115 -4.31 4.82 -7.43
CA THR A 115 -5.75 4.67 -7.74
C THR A 115 -6.05 4.94 -9.21
N ASP A 116 -5.42 5.96 -9.82
CA ASP A 116 -5.57 6.24 -11.24
C ASP A 116 -5.04 5.08 -12.10
N ALA A 117 -3.90 4.50 -11.72
CA ALA A 117 -3.33 3.34 -12.40
C ALA A 117 -4.24 2.10 -12.28
N ASN A 118 -4.77 1.83 -11.09
CA ASN A 118 -5.74 0.74 -10.89
C ASN A 118 -6.99 0.91 -11.75
N LEU A 119 -7.50 2.15 -11.86
CA LEU A 119 -8.66 2.44 -12.70
C LEU A 119 -8.36 2.22 -14.18
N VAL A 120 -7.23 2.73 -14.70
CA VAL A 120 -6.83 2.58 -16.11
C VAL A 120 -6.65 1.12 -16.50
N LEU A 121 -6.18 0.28 -15.58
CA LEU A 121 -5.99 -1.17 -15.79
C LEU A 121 -7.25 -2.00 -15.50
N GLY A 122 -8.40 -1.36 -15.23
CA GLY A 122 -9.67 -2.04 -15.04
C GLY A 122 -9.79 -2.81 -13.72
N LYS A 123 -8.92 -2.55 -12.74
CA LYS A 123 -9.01 -3.15 -11.40
C LYS A 123 -10.07 -2.48 -10.51
N LEU A 124 -10.56 -1.30 -10.90
CA LEU A 124 -11.62 -0.56 -10.22
C LEU A 124 -12.78 -0.31 -11.19
N ASP A 125 -14.00 -0.47 -10.68
CA ASP A 125 -15.21 -0.11 -11.40
C ASP A 125 -15.46 1.41 -11.24
N PRO A 126 -15.46 2.21 -12.35
CA PRO A 126 -15.64 3.64 -12.28
C PRO A 126 -17.03 4.05 -11.74
N ASP A 127 -18.04 3.23 -11.91
CA ASP A 127 -19.42 3.54 -11.52
C ASP A 127 -19.77 3.05 -10.11
N TYR A 128 -18.95 2.15 -9.54
CA TYR A 128 -19.24 1.52 -8.25
C TYR A 128 -18.12 1.70 -7.20
N PHE A 129 -17.38 2.79 -7.28
CA PHE A 129 -16.36 3.09 -6.28
C PHE A 129 -16.96 3.56 -4.95
N ALA A 130 -16.38 3.11 -3.83
CA ALA A 130 -16.88 3.38 -2.46
C ALA A 130 -18.38 3.01 -2.28
N GLY A 131 -18.79 1.85 -2.83
CA GLY A 131 -20.18 1.39 -2.77
C GLY A 131 -21.13 2.23 -3.62
N GLY A 132 -20.65 2.87 -4.69
CA GLY A 132 -21.42 3.73 -5.58
C GLY A 132 -21.55 5.18 -5.10
N ALA A 133 -20.88 5.54 -3.99
CA ALA A 133 -20.92 6.91 -3.45
C ALA A 133 -20.06 7.90 -4.26
N MET A 134 -19.16 7.41 -5.11
CA MET A 134 -18.28 8.23 -5.93
C MET A 134 -18.10 7.60 -7.31
N GLN A 135 -18.29 8.42 -8.33
CA GLN A 135 -18.01 8.06 -9.72
C GLN A 135 -16.57 8.50 -10.07
N LEU A 136 -15.80 7.61 -10.69
CA LEU A 136 -14.42 7.89 -11.08
C LEU A 136 -14.35 8.29 -12.55
N SER A 137 -13.47 9.25 -12.87
CA SER A 137 -13.22 9.68 -14.25
C SER A 137 -12.03 8.91 -14.86
N MET A 138 -12.33 8.02 -15.79
CA MET A 138 -11.32 7.33 -16.59
C MET A 138 -10.47 8.30 -17.42
N ASP A 139 -11.07 9.36 -17.96
CA ASP A 139 -10.38 10.34 -18.80
C ASP A 139 -9.35 11.14 -18.02
N LEU A 140 -9.68 11.57 -16.78
CA LEU A 140 -8.74 12.29 -15.93
C LEU A 140 -7.60 11.38 -15.46
N ALA A 141 -7.88 10.12 -15.10
CA ALA A 141 -6.84 9.16 -14.77
C ALA A 141 -5.86 8.95 -15.93
N LYS A 142 -6.41 8.70 -17.15
CA LYS A 142 -5.59 8.54 -18.34
C LYS A 142 -4.78 9.79 -18.67
N ALA A 143 -5.37 10.97 -18.57
CA ALA A 143 -4.68 12.24 -18.84
C ALA A 143 -3.51 12.46 -17.88
N ALA A 144 -3.72 12.26 -16.58
CA ALA A 144 -2.66 12.41 -15.57
C ALA A 144 -1.49 11.45 -15.81
N ILE A 145 -1.78 10.16 -16.03
CA ILE A 145 -0.74 9.14 -16.31
C ILE A 145 -0.04 9.44 -17.63
N HIS A 146 -0.79 9.83 -18.67
CA HIS A 146 -0.22 10.14 -19.98
C HIS A 146 0.77 11.29 -19.91
N ASN A 147 0.38 12.39 -19.27
CA ASN A 147 1.19 13.61 -19.23
C ASN A 147 2.45 13.45 -18.38
N ASP A 148 2.32 12.89 -17.18
CA ASP A 148 3.39 12.90 -16.19
C ASP A 148 4.30 11.67 -16.24
N ILE A 149 3.83 10.54 -16.82
CA ILE A 149 4.58 9.29 -16.84
C ILE A 149 4.79 8.79 -18.29
N ALA A 150 3.71 8.59 -19.05
CA ALA A 150 3.81 7.95 -20.36
C ALA A 150 4.60 8.80 -21.35
N THR A 151 4.30 10.10 -21.47
CA THR A 151 4.99 11.00 -22.38
C THR A 151 6.47 11.13 -22.07
N PRO A 152 6.93 11.42 -20.84
CA PRO A 152 8.35 11.48 -20.50
C PRO A 152 9.12 10.20 -20.78
N LEU A 153 8.48 9.03 -20.63
CA LEU A 153 9.12 7.72 -20.80
C LEU A 153 8.88 7.10 -22.19
N ASN A 154 8.16 7.78 -23.07
CA ASN A 154 7.76 7.27 -24.40
C ASN A 154 7.05 5.90 -24.31
N LEU A 155 6.11 5.78 -23.36
CA LEU A 155 5.27 4.60 -23.13
C LEU A 155 3.84 4.85 -23.58
N THR A 156 3.05 3.78 -23.72
CA THR A 156 1.59 3.89 -23.76
C THR A 156 1.07 4.20 -22.35
N THR A 157 -0.13 4.76 -22.24
CA THR A 157 -0.74 5.07 -20.94
C THR A 157 -0.94 3.81 -20.10
N GLU A 158 -1.33 2.69 -20.73
CA GLU A 158 -1.51 1.39 -20.08
C GLU A 158 -0.18 0.82 -19.55
N ASN A 159 0.90 0.90 -20.34
CA ASN A 159 2.22 0.46 -19.89
C ASN A 159 2.77 1.34 -18.75
N ALA A 160 2.50 2.64 -18.79
CA ALA A 160 2.84 3.55 -17.70
C ALA A 160 2.04 3.22 -16.43
N ALA A 161 0.73 2.95 -16.54
CA ALA A 161 -0.10 2.52 -15.43
C ALA A 161 0.38 1.18 -14.83
N TYR A 162 0.73 0.22 -15.70
CA TYR A 162 1.31 -1.05 -15.26
C TYR A 162 2.63 -0.84 -14.51
N GLY A 163 3.52 0.00 -15.03
CA GLY A 163 4.79 0.34 -14.37
C GLY A 163 4.61 0.99 -12.99
N ILE A 164 3.56 1.81 -12.82
CA ILE A 164 3.22 2.39 -11.50
C ILE A 164 2.86 1.27 -10.52
N LEU A 165 2.04 0.29 -10.93
CA LEU A 165 1.64 -0.82 -10.07
C LEU A 165 2.81 -1.73 -9.74
N GLU A 166 3.65 -2.10 -10.71
CA GLU A 166 4.85 -2.91 -10.47
C GLU A 166 5.76 -2.28 -9.40
N VAL A 167 5.98 -0.97 -9.48
CA VAL A 167 6.82 -0.25 -8.52
C VAL A 167 6.19 -0.26 -7.12
N VAL A 168 4.90 0.01 -6.98
CA VAL A 168 4.26 0.06 -5.67
C VAL A 168 4.13 -1.33 -5.06
N ASP A 169 3.79 -2.34 -5.85
CA ASP A 169 3.62 -3.72 -5.40
C ASP A 169 4.97 -4.29 -4.94
N GLU A 170 6.05 -4.09 -5.71
CA GLU A 170 7.40 -4.53 -5.31
C GLU A 170 7.92 -3.79 -4.06
N ASN A 171 7.64 -2.50 -3.92
CA ASN A 171 7.98 -1.76 -2.70
C ASN A 171 7.29 -2.35 -1.46
N MET A 172 6.01 -2.70 -1.56
CA MET A 172 5.25 -3.31 -0.48
C MET A 172 5.72 -4.74 -0.19
N ALA A 173 5.89 -5.55 -1.23
CA ALA A 173 6.39 -6.93 -1.12
C ALA A 173 7.78 -6.97 -0.49
N ASN A 174 8.68 -6.09 -0.90
CA ASN A 174 10.03 -6.01 -0.35
C ASN A 174 10.03 -5.62 1.14
N ALA A 175 9.20 -4.65 1.53
CA ALA A 175 9.07 -4.28 2.93
C ALA A 175 8.51 -5.42 3.79
N GLY A 176 7.55 -6.18 3.26
CA GLY A 176 7.03 -7.39 3.91
C GLY A 176 8.09 -8.48 4.06
N ARG A 177 8.87 -8.74 2.99
CA ARG A 177 9.98 -9.71 3.02
C ARG A 177 11.05 -9.34 4.06
N VAL A 178 11.48 -8.07 4.07
CA VAL A 178 12.47 -7.57 5.04
C VAL A 178 11.95 -7.76 6.47
N HIS A 179 10.70 -7.39 6.73
CA HIS A 179 10.09 -7.55 8.06
C HIS A 179 10.03 -9.01 8.49
N ALA A 180 9.69 -9.93 7.59
CA ALA A 180 9.66 -11.36 7.87
C ALA A 180 11.06 -11.91 8.18
N VAL A 181 12.05 -11.60 7.33
CA VAL A 181 13.45 -12.03 7.52
C VAL A 181 14.04 -11.51 8.84
N GLU A 182 13.84 -10.22 9.17
CA GLU A 182 14.23 -9.64 10.46
C GLU A 182 13.53 -10.31 11.65
N SER A 183 12.39 -10.92 11.41
CA SER A 183 11.60 -11.67 12.39
C SER A 183 11.95 -13.15 12.44
N GLY A 184 12.81 -13.65 11.53
CA GLY A 184 13.22 -15.05 11.44
C GLY A 184 12.22 -15.94 10.69
N TYR A 185 11.34 -15.37 9.85
CA TYR A 185 10.32 -16.11 9.10
C TYR A 185 10.60 -16.13 7.60
N ASP A 186 10.16 -17.20 6.94
CA ASP A 186 10.05 -17.33 5.50
C ASP A 186 8.58 -17.17 5.10
N LEU A 187 8.26 -16.16 4.26
CA LEU A 187 6.89 -15.91 3.83
C LEU A 187 6.31 -16.96 2.88
N ALA A 188 7.12 -17.85 2.33
CA ALA A 188 6.64 -18.89 1.40
C ALA A 188 5.55 -19.78 1.99
N GLY A 189 5.52 -19.92 3.33
CA GLY A 189 4.51 -20.71 4.05
C GLY A 189 3.34 -19.89 4.60
N PHE A 190 3.30 -18.58 4.37
CA PHE A 190 2.27 -17.70 4.93
C PHE A 190 1.08 -17.56 3.98
N THR A 191 -0.12 -17.58 4.54
CA THR A 191 -1.33 -17.17 3.83
C THR A 191 -1.54 -15.67 4.02
N MET A 192 -1.76 -14.93 2.92
CA MET A 192 -2.07 -13.50 3.02
C MET A 192 -3.56 -13.31 3.29
N ILE A 193 -3.88 -12.51 4.32
CA ILE A 193 -5.22 -11.95 4.55
C ILE A 193 -5.14 -10.45 4.30
N THR A 194 -5.86 -9.99 3.28
CA THR A 194 -5.83 -8.60 2.84
C THR A 194 -7.11 -7.86 3.16
N PHE A 195 -6.98 -6.60 3.54
CA PHE A 195 -8.09 -5.68 3.82
C PHE A 195 -7.66 -4.22 3.63
N GLY A 196 -8.55 -3.29 3.97
CA GLY A 196 -8.38 -1.87 3.62
C GLY A 196 -8.95 -1.54 2.25
N GLY A 197 -9.13 -0.27 1.96
CA GLY A 197 -9.79 0.20 0.73
C GLY A 197 -9.03 -0.14 -0.56
N ALA A 198 -7.71 -0.31 -0.48
CA ALA A 198 -6.85 -0.63 -1.63
C ALA A 198 -6.23 -2.04 -1.54
N GLY A 199 -6.16 -2.66 -0.36
CA GLY A 199 -5.49 -3.93 -0.15
C GLY A 199 -5.90 -5.05 -1.12
N PRO A 200 -7.19 -5.35 -1.29
CA PRO A 200 -7.64 -6.43 -2.16
C PRO A 200 -7.28 -6.28 -3.64
N VAL A 201 -6.95 -5.07 -4.07
CA VAL A 201 -6.56 -4.77 -5.47
C VAL A 201 -5.08 -5.07 -5.72
N HIS A 202 -4.28 -5.20 -4.65
CA HIS A 202 -2.83 -5.37 -4.66
C HIS A 202 -2.37 -6.70 -4.00
N ALA A 203 -3.27 -7.67 -3.85
CA ALA A 203 -2.99 -8.99 -3.27
C ALA A 203 -2.79 -10.08 -4.31
#